data_dfd3656c297c0ecb2df49c2e495edace
#
_entry.id   dfd3656c297c0ecb2df49c2e495edace
#
_cell.length_a   1.000
_cell.length_b   1.000
_cell.length_c   1.000
_cell.angle_alpha   90.00
_cell.angle_beta   90.00
_cell.angle_gamma   90.00
#
_symmetry.space_group_name_H-M   'P 1'
#
loop_
_entity.id
_entity.type
_entity.pdbx_description
1 polymer ?
#
loop_
_entity_poly.entity_id
_entity_poly.type
_entity_poly.pdbx_seq_one_letter_code
_entity_poly.pdbx_strand_id
1 'polypeptide(L)'
;MNGKTAYEYLLEACGEKVGAEVDAGWMYCGGVDPEEFLWAHADRVKAVHYKDMKITGQEAPLGKGMVDLKACFQFARANGALQIVDMDAATLEDTCRAGKMLSGWTGDRDNTDSILCTMDVETGEETVLHEFPGIIEAPNWLNDGNTLLYNADGKIYRYEIDKDHVEQVDTGFCVQCNNDHVPSPDNQLLAVSCMPPELTDGTYESHIYVLPMTGGEPKDLTGPGLSYLHGWSPDGKELAYCAFRKKPEE
;
A
#
# COMPACT_ATOMS: atom_id res chain seq x y z
N MET A 1 -9.11 -36.15 25.89
CA MET A 1 -9.75 -34.90 25.47
C MET A 1 -10.54 -35.26 24.22
N ASN A 2 -11.79 -34.81 24.09
CA ASN A 2 -12.75 -35.27 23.06
C ASN A 2 -12.50 -34.68 21.65
N GLY A 3 -11.27 -34.55 21.21
CA GLY A 3 -10.89 -34.00 19.89
C GLY A 3 -10.94 -32.48 19.76
N LYS A 4 -11.34 -31.74 20.81
CA LYS A 4 -11.36 -30.28 20.83
C LYS A 4 -10.06 -29.69 21.33
N THR A 5 -9.67 -28.55 20.75
CA THR A 5 -8.54 -27.74 21.20
C THR A 5 -8.91 -26.97 22.47
N ALA A 6 -7.90 -26.50 23.22
CA ALA A 6 -8.15 -25.61 24.38
C ALA A 6 -8.87 -24.31 23.96
N TYR A 7 -8.63 -23.82 22.76
CA TYR A 7 -9.24 -22.62 22.22
C TYR A 7 -10.74 -22.81 21.94
N GLU A 8 -11.15 -23.97 21.43
CA GLU A 8 -12.56 -24.28 21.22
C GLU A 8 -13.33 -24.37 22.56
N TYR A 9 -12.72 -24.94 23.60
CA TYR A 9 -13.31 -24.91 24.94
C TYR A 9 -13.48 -23.47 25.47
N LEU A 10 -12.50 -22.60 25.21
CA LEU A 10 -12.58 -21.19 25.60
C LEU A 10 -13.71 -20.48 24.86
N LEU A 11 -13.83 -20.66 23.55
CA LEU A 11 -14.88 -20.05 22.74
C LEU A 11 -16.28 -20.50 23.20
N GLU A 12 -16.44 -21.77 23.53
CA GLU A 12 -17.70 -22.28 24.10
C GLU A 12 -18.04 -21.65 25.45
N ALA A 13 -17.05 -21.56 26.34
CA ALA A 13 -17.23 -20.97 27.65
C ALA A 13 -17.56 -19.47 27.62
N CYS A 14 -17.02 -18.74 26.66
CA CYS A 14 -17.27 -17.30 26.48
C CYS A 14 -18.63 -16.97 25.86
N GLY A 15 -19.29 -17.94 25.25
CA GLY A 15 -20.56 -17.74 24.56
C GLY A 15 -20.44 -16.92 23.27
N GLU A 16 -21.55 -16.70 22.58
CA GLU A 16 -21.60 -16.15 21.22
C GLU A 16 -21.19 -14.66 21.10
N LYS A 17 -21.19 -13.93 22.22
CA LYS A 17 -20.87 -12.49 22.22
C LYS A 17 -19.39 -12.18 22.14
N VAL A 18 -18.52 -13.17 22.33
CA VAL A 18 -17.06 -13.01 22.27
C VAL A 18 -16.57 -13.52 20.94
N GLY A 19 -15.92 -12.66 20.15
CA GLY A 19 -15.25 -13.03 18.93
C GLY A 19 -13.90 -13.67 19.19
N ALA A 20 -13.37 -14.37 18.20
CA ALA A 20 -12.04 -14.94 18.20
C ALA A 20 -11.07 -14.01 17.47
N GLU A 21 -9.92 -13.75 18.07
CA GLU A 21 -8.73 -13.26 17.43
C GLU A 21 -7.75 -14.44 17.34
N VAL A 22 -7.42 -14.85 16.12
CA VAL A 22 -6.68 -16.08 15.86
C VAL A 22 -5.28 -15.75 15.39
N ASP A 23 -4.27 -16.19 16.13
CA ASP A 23 -2.87 -16.13 15.69
C ASP A 23 -2.49 -17.42 14.95
N ALA A 24 -2.23 -17.29 13.63
CA ALA A 24 -1.94 -18.43 12.77
C ALA A 24 -0.63 -19.15 13.17
N GLY A 25 0.38 -18.41 13.61
CA GLY A 25 1.65 -18.99 14.04
C GLY A 25 1.53 -19.81 15.30
N TRP A 26 0.84 -19.30 16.31
CA TRP A 26 0.64 -20.04 17.55
C TRP A 26 -0.31 -21.22 17.38
N MET A 27 -1.31 -21.12 16.48
CA MET A 27 -2.13 -22.27 16.09
C MET A 27 -1.26 -23.40 15.51
N TYR A 28 -0.40 -23.05 14.55
CA TYR A 28 0.54 -24.00 13.95
C TYR A 28 1.46 -24.65 15.02
N CYS A 29 2.04 -23.86 15.93
CA CYS A 29 2.86 -24.37 17.03
C CYS A 29 2.06 -25.29 17.99
N GLY A 30 0.78 -25.04 18.15
CA GLY A 30 -0.15 -25.87 18.91
C GLY A 30 -0.54 -27.18 18.21
N GLY A 31 -0.05 -27.39 16.98
CA GLY A 31 -0.38 -28.58 16.18
C GLY A 31 -1.78 -28.54 15.57
N VAL A 32 -2.35 -27.33 15.42
CA VAL A 32 -3.64 -27.10 14.78
C VAL A 32 -3.38 -26.48 13.41
N ASP A 33 -4.05 -26.98 12.38
CA ASP A 33 -4.04 -26.34 11.07
C ASP A 33 -4.82 -25.01 11.14
N PRO A 34 -4.17 -23.86 10.90
CA PRO A 34 -4.81 -22.57 11.04
C PRO A 34 -5.97 -22.37 10.03
N GLU A 35 -5.80 -22.83 8.79
CA GLU A 35 -6.84 -22.70 7.76
C GLU A 35 -8.09 -23.49 8.15
N GLU A 36 -7.91 -24.76 8.50
CA GLU A 36 -9.01 -25.63 8.90
C GLU A 36 -9.77 -25.05 10.10
N PHE A 37 -9.02 -24.55 11.10
CA PHE A 37 -9.62 -23.93 12.28
C PHE A 37 -10.41 -22.66 11.94
N LEU A 38 -9.85 -21.79 11.11
CA LEU A 38 -10.49 -20.53 10.71
C LEU A 38 -11.82 -20.78 10.00
N TRP A 39 -11.85 -21.72 9.05
CA TRP A 39 -13.09 -22.06 8.34
C TRP A 39 -14.11 -22.74 9.22
N ALA A 40 -13.69 -23.58 10.17
CA ALA A 40 -14.59 -24.24 11.11
C ALA A 40 -15.27 -23.27 12.08
N HIS A 41 -14.67 -22.10 12.34
CA HIS A 41 -15.16 -21.10 13.30
C HIS A 41 -15.42 -19.73 12.66
N ALA A 42 -15.74 -19.68 11.36
CA ALA A 42 -15.86 -18.45 10.58
C ALA A 42 -16.85 -17.43 11.18
N ASP A 43 -17.91 -17.87 11.79
CA ASP A 43 -18.92 -17.03 12.47
C ASP A 43 -18.35 -16.30 13.71
N ARG A 44 -17.33 -16.88 14.31
CA ARG A 44 -16.72 -16.40 15.55
C ARG A 44 -15.44 -15.60 15.32
N VAL A 45 -14.69 -15.87 14.26
CA VAL A 45 -13.43 -15.20 13.97
C VAL A 45 -13.67 -13.75 13.55
N LYS A 46 -13.02 -12.80 14.24
CA LYS A 46 -13.10 -11.36 13.99
C LYS A 46 -11.77 -10.75 13.59
N ALA A 47 -10.66 -11.40 13.96
CA ALA A 47 -9.32 -10.98 13.60
C ALA A 47 -8.41 -12.19 13.35
N VAL A 48 -7.44 -12.01 12.45
CA VAL A 48 -6.39 -13.00 12.16
C VAL A 48 -5.04 -12.30 12.26
N HIS A 49 -4.17 -12.82 13.12
CA HIS A 49 -2.77 -12.45 13.20
C HIS A 49 -1.95 -13.32 12.25
N TYR A 50 -1.24 -12.67 11.35
CA TYR A 50 -0.27 -13.31 10.47
C TYR A 50 1.08 -13.33 11.17
N LYS A 51 1.36 -14.45 11.81
CA LYS A 51 2.64 -14.79 12.39
C LYS A 51 3.17 -16.05 11.71
N ASP A 52 4.40 -16.02 11.24
CA ASP A 52 5.02 -17.16 10.57
C ASP A 52 6.01 -17.86 11.51
N MET A 53 6.04 -19.17 11.44
CA MET A 53 6.81 -20.00 12.37
C MET A 53 7.66 -21.01 11.61
N LYS A 54 8.88 -21.20 12.07
CA LYS A 54 9.74 -22.31 11.63
C LYS A 54 9.24 -23.63 12.19
N ILE A 55 9.63 -24.73 11.56
CA ILE A 55 9.36 -26.09 12.06
C ILE A 55 9.86 -26.30 13.50
N THR A 56 10.83 -25.50 13.93
CA THR A 56 11.40 -25.55 15.31
C THR A 56 10.53 -24.84 16.35
N GLY A 57 9.40 -24.20 15.94
CA GLY A 57 8.57 -23.39 16.81
C GLY A 57 9.12 -21.99 17.09
N GLN A 58 10.18 -21.58 16.41
CA GLN A 58 10.69 -20.22 16.46
C GLN A 58 10.00 -19.36 15.40
N GLU A 59 9.81 -18.08 15.69
CA GLU A 59 9.29 -17.11 14.72
C GLU A 59 10.18 -17.04 13.49
N ALA A 60 9.54 -16.90 12.34
CA ALA A 60 10.16 -16.64 11.05
C ALA A 60 9.65 -15.32 10.48
N PRO A 61 10.45 -14.61 9.69
CA PRO A 61 9.92 -13.51 8.90
C PRO A 61 8.78 -14.01 8.02
N LEU A 62 7.71 -13.21 7.87
CA LEU A 62 6.51 -13.59 7.10
C LEU A 62 6.87 -14.13 5.71
N GLY A 63 6.28 -15.25 5.34
CA GLY A 63 6.53 -15.96 4.08
C GLY A 63 7.84 -16.73 4.01
N LYS A 64 8.55 -16.89 5.15
CA LYS A 64 9.79 -17.67 5.27
C LYS A 64 9.66 -18.84 6.24
N GLY A 65 8.51 -19.00 6.84
CA GLY A 65 8.18 -20.09 7.77
C GLY A 65 7.37 -21.21 7.11
N MET A 66 6.59 -21.88 7.94
CA MET A 66 5.85 -23.10 7.58
C MET A 66 4.32 -22.89 7.60
N VAL A 67 3.85 -21.73 8.07
CA VAL A 67 2.42 -21.46 8.18
C VAL A 67 1.87 -21.09 6.80
N ASP A 68 0.76 -21.69 6.40
CA ASP A 68 0.06 -21.26 5.18
C ASP A 68 -0.70 -19.95 5.44
N LEU A 69 0.07 -18.86 5.48
CA LEU A 69 -0.47 -17.53 5.69
C LEU A 69 -1.35 -17.06 4.54
N LYS A 70 -1.14 -17.59 3.33
CA LYS A 70 -1.96 -17.22 2.16
C LYS A 70 -3.39 -17.75 2.31
N ALA A 71 -3.54 -18.98 2.79
CA ALA A 71 -4.86 -19.54 3.09
C ALA A 71 -5.55 -18.76 4.22
N CYS A 72 -4.84 -18.41 5.29
CA CYS A 72 -5.36 -17.55 6.35
C CYS A 72 -5.80 -16.17 5.84
N PHE A 73 -5.05 -15.59 4.92
CA PHE A 73 -5.37 -14.32 4.28
C PHE A 73 -6.64 -14.41 3.42
N GLN A 74 -6.78 -15.45 2.63
CA GLN A 74 -7.98 -15.70 1.81
C GLN A 74 -9.23 -15.84 2.69
N PHE A 75 -9.11 -16.57 3.81
CA PHE A 75 -10.18 -16.66 4.80
C PHE A 75 -10.57 -15.29 5.35
N ALA A 76 -9.59 -14.50 5.82
CA ALA A 76 -9.86 -13.21 6.44
C ALA A 76 -10.56 -12.24 5.47
N ARG A 77 -10.17 -12.25 4.21
CA ARG A 77 -10.86 -11.46 3.17
C ARG A 77 -12.27 -11.92 2.91
N ALA A 78 -12.47 -13.22 2.76
CA ALA A 78 -13.80 -13.79 2.48
C ALA A 78 -14.82 -13.52 3.60
N ASN A 79 -14.35 -13.41 4.86
CA ASN A 79 -15.18 -13.28 6.02
C ASN A 79 -15.17 -11.88 6.67
N GLY A 80 -14.44 -10.92 6.07
CA GLY A 80 -14.33 -9.55 6.60
C GLY A 80 -13.63 -9.47 7.97
N ALA A 81 -12.75 -10.43 8.28
CA ALA A 81 -11.97 -10.41 9.51
C ALA A 81 -10.86 -9.37 9.45
N LEU A 82 -10.58 -8.72 10.59
CA LEU A 82 -9.45 -7.79 10.71
C LEU A 82 -8.13 -8.56 10.48
N GLN A 83 -7.23 -7.94 9.73
CA GLN A 83 -5.95 -8.54 9.34
C GLN A 83 -4.82 -7.82 10.05
N ILE A 84 -4.01 -8.56 10.81
CA ILE A 84 -2.94 -8.01 11.65
C ILE A 84 -1.64 -8.74 11.33
N VAL A 85 -0.61 -7.98 10.98
CA VAL A 85 0.77 -8.51 10.89
C VAL A 85 1.35 -8.52 12.29
N ASP A 86 1.75 -9.69 12.76
CA ASP A 86 2.37 -9.88 14.06
C ASP A 86 3.79 -10.48 13.91
N MET A 87 4.79 -9.66 14.26
CA MET A 87 6.21 -10.04 14.22
C MET A 87 6.90 -9.42 15.43
N ASP A 88 7.31 -10.25 16.40
CA ASP A 88 7.85 -9.81 17.69
C ASP A 88 9.21 -9.10 17.58
N ALA A 89 10.02 -9.46 16.59
CA ALA A 89 11.38 -8.95 16.42
C ALA A 89 11.65 -8.46 14.98
N ALA A 90 10.65 -7.84 14.35
CA ALA A 90 10.77 -7.39 12.97
C ALA A 90 11.69 -6.18 12.81
N THR A 91 12.51 -6.22 11.78
CA THR A 91 13.18 -5.04 11.26
C THR A 91 12.23 -4.24 10.37
N LEU A 92 12.58 -2.99 10.03
CA LEU A 92 11.83 -2.21 9.06
C LEU A 92 11.75 -2.92 7.70
N GLU A 93 12.86 -3.59 7.29
CA GLU A 93 12.90 -4.39 6.06
C GLU A 93 11.89 -5.54 6.09
N ASP A 94 11.81 -6.26 7.22
CA ASP A 94 10.84 -7.34 7.41
C ASP A 94 9.40 -6.83 7.31
N THR A 95 9.11 -5.68 7.90
CA THR A 95 7.79 -5.04 7.85
C THR A 95 7.42 -4.61 6.43
N CYS A 96 8.35 -3.99 5.70
CA CYS A 96 8.13 -3.60 4.31
C CYS A 96 7.93 -4.82 3.41
N ARG A 97 8.70 -5.89 3.62
CA ARG A 97 8.54 -7.14 2.88
C ARG A 97 7.19 -7.80 3.16
N ALA A 98 6.77 -7.84 4.42
CA ALA A 98 5.45 -8.34 4.80
C ALA A 98 4.33 -7.56 4.11
N GLY A 99 4.39 -6.24 4.11
CA GLY A 99 3.43 -5.38 3.43
C GLY A 99 3.35 -5.67 1.92
N LYS A 100 4.51 -5.79 1.25
CA LYS A 100 4.57 -6.15 -0.18
C LYS A 100 3.99 -7.55 -0.45
N MET A 101 4.29 -8.52 0.42
CA MET A 101 3.77 -9.88 0.29
C MET A 101 2.24 -9.89 0.42
N LEU A 102 1.70 -9.24 1.45
CA LEU A 102 0.25 -9.17 1.67
C LEU A 102 -0.45 -8.41 0.54
N SER A 103 0.11 -7.31 0.05
CA SER A 103 -0.44 -6.60 -1.11
C SER A 103 -0.40 -7.46 -2.38
N GLY A 104 0.59 -8.33 -2.57
CA GLY A 104 0.61 -9.34 -3.63
C GLY A 104 -0.48 -10.41 -3.47
N TRP A 105 -0.87 -10.73 -2.23
CA TRP A 105 -1.96 -11.69 -1.95
C TRP A 105 -3.36 -11.08 -2.04
N THR A 106 -3.50 -9.77 -1.98
CA THR A 106 -4.79 -9.12 -2.29
C THR A 106 -5.27 -9.47 -3.69
N GLY A 107 -4.38 -10.14 -4.40
CA GLY A 107 -4.73 -11.14 -5.41
C GLY A 107 -5.01 -10.58 -6.75
N ASP A 108 -5.15 -9.31 -6.93
CA ASP A 108 -5.64 -8.82 -8.21
C ASP A 108 -5.04 -7.48 -8.64
N ARG A 109 -3.86 -7.09 -8.10
CA ARG A 109 -3.14 -5.97 -8.72
C ARG A 109 -2.76 -6.29 -10.18
N ASP A 110 -2.46 -7.55 -10.47
CA ASP A 110 -2.18 -8.01 -11.83
C ASP A 110 -3.43 -8.16 -12.70
N ASN A 111 -4.63 -8.03 -12.11
CA ASN A 111 -5.93 -8.20 -12.79
C ASN A 111 -6.98 -7.18 -12.30
N THR A 112 -6.53 -6.08 -11.70
CA THR A 112 -7.39 -4.99 -11.23
C THR A 112 -7.35 -3.86 -12.25
N ASP A 113 -8.50 -3.50 -12.78
CA ASP A 113 -8.69 -2.29 -13.55
C ASP A 113 -9.03 -1.13 -12.62
N SER A 114 -8.52 0.05 -12.92
CA SER A 114 -8.86 1.26 -12.19
C SER A 114 -9.95 2.01 -12.93
N ILE A 115 -10.95 2.47 -12.17
CA ILE A 115 -12.01 3.34 -12.70
C ILE A 115 -11.71 4.76 -12.24
N LEU A 116 -11.42 5.64 -13.19
CA LEU A 116 -11.25 7.07 -12.94
C LEU A 116 -12.62 7.73 -12.92
N CYS A 117 -12.97 8.33 -11.79
CA CYS A 117 -14.25 8.98 -11.58
C CYS A 117 -14.07 10.43 -11.13
N THR A 118 -15.06 11.24 -11.40
CA THR A 118 -15.30 12.51 -10.71
C THR A 118 -16.58 12.42 -9.89
N MET A 119 -16.67 13.23 -8.84
CA MET A 119 -17.85 13.31 -7.99
C MET A 119 -18.25 14.77 -7.81
N ASP A 120 -19.51 15.07 -8.03
CA ASP A 120 -20.07 16.35 -7.67
C ASP A 120 -20.19 16.47 -6.15
N VAL A 121 -19.57 17.47 -5.56
CA VAL A 121 -19.46 17.58 -4.10
C VAL A 121 -20.76 18.03 -3.42
N GLU A 122 -21.70 18.62 -4.17
CA GLU A 122 -22.99 19.08 -3.64
C GLU A 122 -24.03 17.96 -3.71
N THR A 123 -24.06 17.22 -4.82
CA THR A 123 -25.07 16.17 -5.06
C THR A 123 -24.60 14.76 -4.68
N GLY A 124 -23.28 14.53 -4.65
CA GLY A 124 -22.68 13.20 -4.50
C GLY A 124 -22.80 12.34 -5.76
N GLU A 125 -23.18 12.94 -6.91
CA GLU A 125 -23.28 12.22 -8.18
C GLU A 125 -21.88 11.89 -8.70
N GLU A 126 -21.67 10.61 -9.01
CA GLU A 126 -20.42 10.10 -9.58
C GLU A 126 -20.52 10.01 -11.10
N THR A 127 -19.45 10.41 -11.79
CA THR A 127 -19.29 10.26 -13.23
C THR A 127 -18.03 9.46 -13.51
N VAL A 128 -18.16 8.33 -14.21
CA VAL A 128 -17.03 7.56 -14.71
C VAL A 128 -16.44 8.26 -15.92
N LEU A 129 -15.14 8.55 -15.88
CA LEU A 129 -14.41 9.19 -16.97
C LEU A 129 -13.72 8.17 -17.87
N HIS A 130 -13.05 7.19 -17.27
CA HIS A 130 -12.27 6.18 -17.99
C HIS A 130 -12.02 4.95 -17.14
N GLU A 131 -11.88 3.79 -17.81
CA GLU A 131 -11.42 2.53 -17.18
C GLU A 131 -10.01 2.21 -17.68
N PHE A 132 -9.06 2.10 -16.74
CA PHE A 132 -7.66 1.80 -17.05
C PHE A 132 -7.34 0.34 -16.72
N PRO A 133 -6.63 -0.38 -17.60
CA PRO A 133 -6.05 -1.66 -17.21
C PRO A 133 -4.95 -1.42 -16.17
N GLY A 134 -5.01 -2.16 -15.05
CA GLY A 134 -4.07 -2.02 -13.96
C GLY A 134 -4.39 -0.86 -13.01
N ILE A 135 -3.40 -0.51 -12.19
CA ILE A 135 -3.58 0.47 -11.10
C ILE A 135 -3.10 1.85 -11.52
N ILE A 136 -3.98 2.82 -11.41
CA ILE A 136 -3.63 4.25 -11.40
C ILE A 136 -3.86 4.82 -10.00
N GLU A 137 -3.09 5.86 -9.63
CA GLU A 137 -3.19 6.47 -8.30
C GLU A 137 -3.12 8.01 -8.38
N ALA A 138 -3.71 8.65 -7.36
CA ALA A 138 -3.59 10.07 -7.07
C ALA A 138 -3.90 11.02 -8.26
N PRO A 139 -5.09 10.97 -8.88
CA PRO A 139 -5.43 11.89 -9.95
C PRO A 139 -5.48 13.34 -9.44
N ASN A 140 -4.76 14.24 -10.11
CA ASN A 140 -4.68 15.65 -9.79
C ASN A 140 -5.16 16.50 -10.98
N TRP A 141 -6.09 17.44 -10.74
CA TRP A 141 -6.57 18.38 -11.75
C TRP A 141 -5.49 19.37 -12.19
N LEU A 142 -5.42 19.63 -13.51
CA LEU A 142 -4.80 20.83 -14.02
C LEU A 142 -5.83 21.99 -14.08
N ASN A 143 -5.33 23.23 -14.15
CA ASN A 143 -6.16 24.45 -14.13
C ASN A 143 -7.03 24.63 -15.37
N ASP A 144 -6.81 23.85 -16.44
CA ASP A 144 -7.64 23.85 -17.65
C ASP A 144 -9.02 23.21 -17.41
N GLY A 145 -9.21 22.53 -16.27
CA GLY A 145 -10.46 21.83 -15.92
C GLY A 145 -10.78 20.64 -16.82
N ASN A 146 -9.83 20.19 -17.64
CA ASN A 146 -10.01 19.13 -18.63
C ASN A 146 -8.92 18.04 -18.55
N THR A 147 -7.81 18.32 -17.87
CA THR A 147 -6.68 17.40 -17.78
C THR A 147 -6.46 16.95 -16.34
N LEU A 148 -6.28 15.64 -16.16
CA LEU A 148 -5.87 15.02 -14.92
C LEU A 148 -4.45 14.45 -15.08
N LEU A 149 -3.61 14.64 -14.06
CA LEU A 149 -2.35 13.92 -13.90
C LEU A 149 -2.59 12.73 -12.97
N TYR A 150 -1.99 11.60 -13.27
CA TYR A 150 -2.00 10.42 -12.38
C TYR A 150 -0.68 9.66 -12.50
N ASN A 151 -0.38 8.80 -11.53
CA ASN A 151 0.73 7.87 -11.64
C ASN A 151 0.25 6.43 -11.88
N ALA A 152 1.07 5.70 -12.63
CA ALA A 152 0.96 4.27 -12.84
C ALA A 152 2.36 3.69 -13.07
N ASP A 153 2.67 2.53 -12.49
CA ASP A 153 3.95 1.83 -12.65
C ASP A 153 5.19 2.71 -12.48
N GLY A 154 5.15 3.63 -11.52
CA GLY A 154 6.25 4.56 -11.22
C GLY A 154 6.40 5.73 -12.19
N LYS A 155 5.50 5.91 -13.13
CA LYS A 155 5.52 6.97 -14.13
C LYS A 155 4.33 7.89 -13.97
N ILE A 156 4.44 9.09 -14.53
CA ILE A 156 3.36 10.10 -14.52
C ILE A 156 2.72 10.18 -15.90
N TYR A 157 1.40 10.29 -15.92
CA TYR A 157 0.59 10.37 -17.13
C TYR A 157 -0.36 11.56 -17.05
N ARG A 158 -0.77 12.04 -18.23
CA ARG A 158 -1.90 12.97 -18.43
C ARG A 158 -3.06 12.21 -19.04
N TYR A 159 -4.25 12.54 -18.59
CA TYR A 159 -5.50 12.14 -19.21
C TYR A 159 -6.31 13.37 -19.60
N GLU A 160 -6.53 13.58 -20.88
CA GLU A 160 -7.38 14.65 -21.42
C GLU A 160 -8.81 14.13 -21.56
N ILE A 161 -9.73 14.67 -20.75
CA ILE A 161 -11.10 14.14 -20.62
C ILE A 161 -11.89 14.25 -21.93
N ASP A 162 -11.89 15.41 -22.57
CA ASP A 162 -12.66 15.68 -23.79
C ASP A 162 -12.18 14.89 -25.02
N LYS A 163 -10.95 14.42 -25.01
CA LYS A 163 -10.34 13.63 -26.07
C LYS A 163 -10.26 12.15 -25.76
N ASP A 164 -10.55 11.77 -24.52
CA ASP A 164 -10.30 10.40 -24.01
C ASP A 164 -8.89 9.94 -24.35
N HIS A 165 -7.89 10.81 -24.06
CA HIS A 165 -6.51 10.62 -24.50
C HIS A 165 -5.54 10.58 -23.33
N VAL A 166 -4.67 9.56 -23.34
CA VAL A 166 -3.60 9.35 -22.36
C VAL A 166 -2.26 9.62 -22.99
N GLU A 167 -1.41 10.40 -22.31
CA GLU A 167 -0.03 10.65 -22.68
C GLU A 167 0.90 10.52 -21.47
N GLN A 168 2.05 9.85 -21.61
CA GLN A 168 3.07 9.80 -20.58
C GLN A 168 3.82 11.15 -20.52
N VAL A 169 3.98 11.70 -19.32
CA VAL A 169 4.85 12.86 -19.08
C VAL A 169 6.30 12.40 -19.05
N ASP A 170 7.17 13.10 -19.79
CA ASP A 170 8.60 12.86 -19.70
C ASP A 170 9.13 13.41 -18.38
N THR A 171 9.40 12.52 -17.43
CA THR A 171 9.95 12.83 -16.11
C THR A 171 11.47 12.53 -16.02
N GLY A 172 12.15 12.42 -17.15
CA GLY A 172 13.57 12.11 -17.22
C GLY A 172 13.88 10.78 -16.50
N PHE A 173 14.81 10.80 -15.55
CA PHE A 173 15.16 9.61 -14.77
C PHE A 173 14.15 9.24 -13.66
N CYS A 174 13.18 10.10 -13.33
CA CYS A 174 12.15 9.82 -12.33
C CYS A 174 11.12 8.82 -12.87
N VAL A 175 11.45 7.54 -12.86
CA VAL A 175 10.62 6.43 -13.36
C VAL A 175 10.18 5.46 -12.25
N GLN A 176 10.43 5.83 -10.99
CA GLN A 176 10.00 5.13 -9.79
C GLN A 176 9.31 6.11 -8.84
N CYS A 177 8.38 6.90 -9.40
CA CYS A 177 7.54 7.81 -8.63
C CYS A 177 6.52 7.02 -7.80
N ASN A 178 6.25 7.52 -6.61
CA ASN A 178 5.10 7.07 -5.83
C ASN A 178 3.86 7.93 -6.17
N ASN A 179 2.79 7.80 -5.39
CA ASN A 179 1.55 8.55 -5.59
C ASN A 179 1.63 10.04 -5.18
N ASP A 180 2.78 10.51 -4.67
CA ASP A 180 2.95 11.91 -4.28
C ASP A 180 3.47 12.72 -5.47
N HIS A 181 2.58 13.23 -6.30
CA HIS A 181 2.89 14.12 -7.40
C HIS A 181 1.87 15.25 -7.44
N VAL A 182 2.33 16.49 -7.60
CA VAL A 182 1.45 17.66 -7.55
C VAL A 182 1.91 18.72 -8.57
N PRO A 183 1.00 19.20 -9.45
CA PRO A 183 1.28 20.35 -10.32
C PRO A 183 1.40 21.64 -9.49
N SER A 184 2.26 22.57 -9.92
CA SER A 184 2.30 23.91 -9.33
C SER A 184 0.99 24.66 -9.58
N PRO A 185 0.62 25.67 -8.77
CA PRO A 185 -0.62 26.41 -8.92
C PRO A 185 -0.81 27.08 -10.30
N ASP A 186 0.27 27.35 -11.00
CA ASP A 186 0.26 27.93 -12.36
C ASP A 186 0.42 26.87 -13.46
N ASN A 187 0.49 25.58 -13.10
CA ASN A 187 0.74 24.45 -13.99
C ASN A 187 2.02 24.53 -14.83
N GLN A 188 3.02 25.32 -14.41
CA GLN A 188 4.30 25.40 -15.12
C GLN A 188 5.29 24.32 -14.64
N LEU A 189 5.18 23.86 -13.39
CA LEU A 189 6.07 22.89 -12.77
C LEU A 189 5.26 21.69 -12.27
N LEU A 190 5.93 20.56 -12.24
CA LEU A 190 5.49 19.32 -11.60
C LEU A 190 6.47 18.98 -10.49
N ALA A 191 5.96 18.73 -9.28
CA ALA A 191 6.72 18.14 -8.20
C ALA A 191 6.35 16.66 -8.05
N VAL A 192 7.33 15.81 -7.84
CA VAL A 192 7.16 14.35 -7.67
C VAL A 192 8.01 13.83 -6.52
N SER A 193 7.52 12.83 -5.80
CA SER A 193 8.35 11.99 -4.94
C SER A 193 8.81 10.77 -5.74
N CYS A 194 10.11 10.58 -5.85
CA CYS A 194 10.70 9.51 -6.66
C CYS A 194 11.90 8.88 -5.95
N MET A 195 12.12 7.58 -6.20
CA MET A 195 13.33 6.91 -5.74
C MET A 195 14.53 7.37 -6.59
N PRO A 196 15.67 7.74 -5.96
CA PRO A 196 16.88 8.07 -6.69
C PRO A 196 17.38 6.90 -7.55
N PRO A 197 17.79 7.13 -8.82
CA PRO A 197 18.17 6.05 -9.74
C PRO A 197 19.46 5.32 -9.34
N GLU A 198 20.32 5.94 -8.54
CA GLU A 198 21.58 5.37 -8.04
C GLU A 198 21.40 4.37 -6.89
N LEU A 199 20.22 4.29 -6.27
CA LEU A 199 19.95 3.34 -5.20
C LEU A 199 19.62 1.95 -5.77
N THR A 200 20.66 1.14 -5.93
CA THR A 200 20.55 -0.22 -6.47
C THR A 200 20.78 -1.32 -5.43
N ASP A 201 21.07 -0.94 -4.19
CA ASP A 201 21.44 -1.86 -3.10
C ASP A 201 20.25 -2.39 -2.29
N GLY A 202 19.01 -2.04 -2.69
CA GLY A 202 17.79 -2.38 -2.00
C GLY A 202 17.41 -1.40 -0.88
N THR A 203 18.20 -0.35 -0.67
CA THR A 203 17.80 0.76 0.21
C THR A 203 16.60 1.49 -0.40
N TYR A 204 15.59 1.74 0.41
CA TYR A 204 14.45 2.56 -0.01
C TYR A 204 14.65 3.99 0.47
N GLU A 205 14.72 4.92 -0.49
CA GLU A 205 14.67 6.36 -0.25
C GLU A 205 13.61 6.99 -1.14
N SER A 206 13.14 8.17 -0.78
CA SER A 206 12.25 8.97 -1.60
C SER A 206 12.71 10.41 -1.51
N HIS A 207 13.07 10.98 -2.65
CA HIS A 207 13.43 12.38 -2.78
C HIS A 207 12.34 13.15 -3.50
N ILE A 208 12.29 14.46 -3.28
CA ILE A 208 11.37 15.34 -4.00
C ILE A 208 12.12 16.01 -5.15
N TYR A 209 11.58 15.80 -6.33
CA TYR A 209 12.10 16.40 -7.56
C TYR A 209 11.09 17.40 -8.12
N VAL A 210 11.60 18.44 -8.75
CA VAL A 210 10.79 19.41 -9.51
C VAL A 210 11.30 19.49 -10.93
N LEU A 211 10.39 19.49 -11.89
CA LEU A 211 10.66 19.56 -13.32
C LEU A 211 9.60 20.42 -14.03
N PRO A 212 9.86 20.89 -15.29
CA PRO A 212 8.85 21.55 -16.07
C PRO A 212 7.64 20.64 -16.33
N MET A 213 6.41 21.20 -16.34
CA MET A 213 5.19 20.44 -16.68
C MET A 213 5.23 19.86 -18.09
N THR A 214 6.00 20.46 -18.98
CA THR A 214 6.22 19.97 -20.35
C THR A 214 7.18 18.77 -20.43
N GLY A 215 7.71 18.33 -19.30
CA GLY A 215 8.74 17.29 -19.20
C GLY A 215 10.17 17.88 -19.22
N GLY A 216 11.13 17.05 -18.89
CA GLY A 216 12.54 17.39 -18.91
C GLY A 216 13.31 16.87 -17.70
N GLU A 217 14.50 17.43 -17.47
CA GLU A 217 15.41 16.97 -16.42
C GLU A 217 14.91 17.35 -15.02
N PRO A 218 14.70 16.37 -14.12
CA PRO A 218 14.27 16.63 -12.76
C PRO A 218 15.38 17.22 -11.90
N LYS A 219 15.04 18.19 -11.06
CA LYS A 219 15.94 18.77 -10.07
C LYS A 219 15.60 18.24 -8.69
N ASP A 220 16.58 17.58 -8.03
CA ASP A 220 16.46 17.15 -6.62
C ASP A 220 16.45 18.37 -5.68
N LEU A 221 15.47 18.42 -4.79
CA LEU A 221 15.33 19.49 -3.80
C LEU A 221 15.64 19.05 -2.37
N THR A 222 15.61 17.78 -2.05
CA THR A 222 15.67 17.30 -0.66
C THR A 222 16.94 16.54 -0.32
N GLY A 223 17.65 15.99 -1.31
CA GLY A 223 18.82 15.15 -1.08
C GLY A 223 18.53 13.89 -0.26
N PRO A 224 19.56 13.22 0.28
CA PRO A 224 19.45 11.92 0.92
C PRO A 224 18.46 11.85 2.09
N GLY A 225 17.77 10.73 2.18
CA GLY A 225 16.78 10.41 3.21
C GLY A 225 15.33 10.46 2.70
N LEU A 226 14.42 9.91 3.49
CA LEU A 226 13.02 9.82 3.11
C LEU A 226 12.34 11.20 3.13
N SER A 227 11.76 11.58 2.01
CA SER A 227 10.96 12.80 1.84
C SER A 227 9.70 12.49 1.03
N TYR A 228 8.54 12.92 1.52
CA TYR A 228 7.24 12.66 0.92
C TYR A 228 6.53 13.99 0.67
N LEU A 229 6.26 14.28 -0.59
CA LEU A 229 5.62 15.51 -1.05
C LEU A 229 4.13 15.53 -0.67
N HIS A 230 3.62 16.73 -0.32
CA HIS A 230 2.20 16.90 -0.06
C HIS A 230 1.56 18.07 -0.82
N GLY A 231 2.30 19.09 -1.17
CA GLY A 231 1.70 20.18 -1.95
C GLY A 231 2.57 21.41 -2.11
N TRP A 232 2.13 22.30 -2.98
CA TRP A 232 2.69 23.64 -3.19
C TRP A 232 2.03 24.67 -2.29
N SER A 233 2.79 25.70 -1.92
CA SER A 233 2.18 26.94 -1.42
C SER A 233 1.29 27.59 -2.49
N PRO A 234 0.25 28.34 -2.11
CA PRO A 234 -0.66 28.96 -3.08
C PRO A 234 0.03 29.91 -4.08
N ASP A 235 1.19 30.48 -3.71
CA ASP A 235 1.98 31.35 -4.59
C ASP A 235 3.04 30.57 -5.40
N GLY A 236 3.09 29.25 -5.30
CA GLY A 236 3.99 28.36 -6.06
C GLY A 236 5.46 28.46 -5.70
N LYS A 237 5.83 29.06 -4.56
CA LYS A 237 7.24 29.28 -4.20
C LYS A 237 7.81 28.27 -3.21
N GLU A 238 6.95 27.55 -2.50
CA GLU A 238 7.34 26.61 -1.46
C GLU A 238 6.62 25.27 -1.64
N LEU A 239 7.26 24.19 -1.17
CA LEU A 239 6.69 22.85 -1.10
C LEU A 239 6.52 22.45 0.37
N ALA A 240 5.36 21.92 0.72
CA ALA A 240 5.12 21.25 1.97
C ALA A 240 5.41 19.74 1.80
N TYR A 241 6.20 19.16 2.68
CA TYR A 241 6.54 17.75 2.67
C TYR A 241 6.88 17.22 4.06
N CYS A 242 6.76 15.91 4.26
CA CYS A 242 7.27 15.22 5.43
C CYS A 242 8.66 14.65 5.14
N ALA A 243 9.58 14.79 6.08
CA ALA A 243 10.94 14.26 5.96
C ALA A 243 11.37 13.50 7.21
N PHE A 244 11.97 12.33 7.00
CA PHE A 244 12.58 11.55 8.06
C PHE A 244 14.09 11.69 7.98
N ARG A 245 14.70 12.21 9.03
CA ARG A 245 16.14 12.45 9.11
C ARG A 245 16.70 11.82 10.39
N LYS A 246 17.87 11.18 10.29
CA LYS A 246 18.58 10.70 11.49
C LYS A 246 18.96 11.90 12.37
N LYS A 247 18.74 11.77 13.68
CA LYS A 247 19.29 12.74 14.61
C LYS A 247 20.81 12.66 14.56
N PRO A 248 21.53 13.79 14.66
CA PRO A 248 22.98 13.76 14.88
C PRO A 248 23.28 12.87 16.09
N GLU A 249 24.31 12.04 16.00
CA GLU A 249 24.84 11.34 17.19
C GLU A 249 25.37 12.41 18.14
N GLU A 250 24.93 12.39 19.42
CA GLU A 250 25.42 13.24 20.49
C GLU A 250 26.81 12.80 20.98
#